data_d135f2a608362c6af28b335fe3c2d265
#
_entry.id   d135f2a608362c6af28b335fe3c2d265
#
_cell.length_a   1.000
_cell.length_b   1.000
_cell.length_c   1.000
_cell.angle_alpha   90.00
_cell.angle_beta   90.00
_cell.angle_gamma   90.00
#
_symmetry.space_group_name_H-M   'P 1'
#
loop_
_entity.id
_entity.type
_entity.pdbx_description
1 polymer ?
#
loop_
_entity_poly.entity_id
_entity_poly.type
_entity_poly.pdbx_seq_one_letter_code
_entity_poly.pdbx_strand_id
1 'polypeptide(L)'
;MLELRNYMETLVWQNVDEIVTNNHGVCPCEHCRYDIVALALNFLPPRYIVTQKGETWTKVKALEQQFYVDVVTAVTNAVTIVRSRPHHNRPEE
;
A
#
# COMPACT_ATOMS: atom_id res chain seq x y z
N MET A 1 -4.63 -7.82 -24.55
CA MET A 1 -3.23 -7.66 -24.16
C MET A 1 -3.04 -8.08 -22.71
N LEU A 2 -2.02 -8.85 -22.46
CA LEU A 2 -1.76 -9.36 -21.11
C LEU A 2 -0.92 -8.37 -20.32
N GLU A 3 -1.18 -8.31 -19.02
CA GLU A 3 -0.38 -7.51 -18.08
C GLU A 3 0.09 -8.40 -16.94
N LEU A 4 1.36 -8.25 -16.58
CA LEU A 4 1.93 -8.88 -15.38
C LEU A 4 2.00 -7.82 -14.29
N ARG A 5 1.35 -8.10 -13.16
CA ARG A 5 1.25 -7.13 -12.07
C ARG A 5 1.50 -7.78 -10.73
N ASN A 6 2.14 -7.03 -9.84
CA ASN A 6 2.18 -7.41 -8.42
C ASN A 6 0.90 -6.89 -7.79
N TYR A 7 -0.03 -7.78 -7.51
CA TYR A 7 -1.34 -7.41 -7.02
C TYR A 7 -1.29 -6.73 -5.66
N MET A 8 -0.26 -7.01 -4.87
CA MET A 8 -0.11 -6.36 -3.57
C MET A 8 0.03 -4.84 -3.69
N GLU A 9 0.65 -4.34 -4.77
CA GLU A 9 0.71 -2.90 -4.99
C GLU A 9 -0.69 -2.30 -5.07
N THR A 10 -1.55 -2.93 -5.84
CA THR A 10 -2.92 -2.46 -5.98
C THR A 10 -3.64 -2.43 -4.64
N LEU A 11 -3.52 -3.52 -3.87
CA LEU A 11 -4.19 -3.62 -2.59
C LEU A 11 -3.69 -2.59 -1.58
N VAL A 12 -2.39 -2.36 -1.55
CA VAL A 12 -1.82 -1.38 -0.63
C VAL A 12 -2.31 0.03 -1.00
N TRP A 13 -2.25 0.38 -2.29
CA TRP A 13 -2.72 1.70 -2.72
C TRP A 13 -4.21 1.93 -2.44
N GLN A 14 -5.02 0.88 -2.56
CA GLN A 14 -6.45 0.99 -2.27
C GLN A 14 -6.75 1.26 -0.81
N ASN A 15 -5.88 0.82 0.09
CA ASN A 15 -6.14 0.89 1.51
C ASN A 15 -5.35 1.96 2.25
N VAL A 16 -4.28 2.49 1.64
CA VAL A 16 -3.37 3.37 2.36
C VAL A 16 -4.03 4.65 2.84
N ASP A 17 -4.85 5.26 2.01
CA ASP A 17 -5.43 6.57 2.36
C ASP A 17 -6.39 6.46 3.53
N GLU A 18 -7.20 5.41 3.57
CA GLU A 18 -8.11 5.19 4.69
C GLU A 18 -7.35 4.97 5.99
N ILE A 19 -6.30 4.15 5.94
CA ILE A 19 -5.53 3.84 7.13
C ILE A 19 -4.78 5.07 7.63
N VAL A 20 -4.21 5.86 6.72
CA VAL A 20 -3.53 7.11 7.09
C VAL A 20 -4.51 8.09 7.73
N THR A 21 -5.71 8.21 7.16
CA THR A 21 -6.73 9.10 7.69
C THR A 21 -7.12 8.72 9.11
N ASN A 22 -7.15 7.42 9.40
CA ASN A 22 -7.53 6.92 10.71
C ASN A 22 -6.40 6.94 11.74
N ASN A 23 -5.20 7.29 11.34
CA ASN A 23 -4.04 7.34 12.24
C ASN A 23 -3.57 8.77 12.41
N HIS A 24 -3.74 9.31 13.60
CA HIS A 24 -3.34 10.67 13.90
C HIS A 24 -1.83 10.83 13.94
N GLY A 25 -1.35 11.99 13.57
CA GLY A 25 0.08 12.30 13.63
C GLY A 25 0.86 11.91 12.41
N VAL A 26 0.20 11.36 11.40
CA VAL A 26 0.86 11.04 10.13
C VAL A 26 0.76 12.23 9.19
N CYS A 27 1.89 12.60 8.61
CA CYS A 27 1.90 13.66 7.60
C CYS A 27 1.22 13.16 6.33
N PRO A 28 0.24 13.89 5.79
CA PRO A 28 -0.48 13.45 4.59
C PRO A 28 0.22 13.81 3.28
N CYS A 29 1.47 14.26 3.32
CA CYS A 29 2.16 14.67 2.11
C CYS A 29 2.45 13.48 1.20
N GLU A 30 2.68 13.77 -0.08
CA GLU A 30 2.94 12.74 -1.07
C GLU A 30 4.16 11.89 -0.71
N HIS A 31 5.22 12.52 -0.24
CA HIS A 31 6.45 11.80 0.11
C HIS A 31 6.20 10.76 1.20
N CYS A 32 5.54 11.16 2.28
CA CYS A 32 5.24 10.23 3.38
C CYS A 32 4.30 9.12 2.91
N ARG A 33 3.35 9.46 2.06
CA ARG A 33 2.42 8.48 1.51
C ARG A 33 3.15 7.42 0.70
N TYR A 34 4.08 7.82 -0.15
CA TYR A 34 4.89 6.88 -0.93
C TYR A 34 5.81 6.05 -0.04
N ASP A 35 6.38 6.65 0.99
CA ASP A 35 7.22 5.90 1.93
C ASP A 35 6.42 4.82 2.65
N ILE A 36 5.20 5.14 3.07
CA ILE A 36 4.33 4.15 3.71
C ILE A 36 4.05 3.00 2.77
N VAL A 37 3.71 3.30 1.51
CA VAL A 37 3.42 2.25 0.54
C VAL A 37 4.65 1.38 0.29
N ALA A 38 5.82 1.99 0.12
CA ALA A 38 7.04 1.25 -0.12
C ALA A 38 7.38 0.32 1.04
N LEU A 39 7.28 0.82 2.28
CA LEU A 39 7.54 -0.01 3.45
C LEU A 39 6.54 -1.13 3.59
N ALA A 40 5.26 -0.83 3.39
CA ALA A 40 4.22 -1.85 3.48
C ALA A 40 4.48 -2.97 2.48
N LEU A 41 4.86 -2.62 1.25
CA LEU A 41 5.15 -3.60 0.23
C LEU A 41 6.36 -4.46 0.57
N ASN A 42 7.33 -3.90 1.30
CA ASN A 42 8.47 -4.68 1.76
C ASN A 42 8.11 -5.67 2.87
N PHE A 43 7.02 -5.45 3.59
CA PHE A 43 6.54 -6.37 4.60
C PHE A 43 5.66 -7.48 4.03
N LEU A 44 5.23 -7.34 2.78
CA LEU A 44 4.30 -8.27 2.15
C LEU A 44 5.02 -9.09 1.08
N PRO A 45 4.77 -10.40 1.02
CA PRO A 45 5.28 -11.17 -0.10
C PRO A 45 4.61 -10.70 -1.39
N PRO A 46 5.36 -10.65 -2.49
CA PRO A 46 4.76 -10.23 -3.76
C PRO A 46 3.74 -11.27 -4.25
N ARG A 47 2.75 -10.78 -4.96
CA ARG A 47 1.73 -11.64 -5.55
C ARG A 47 1.53 -11.22 -6.99
N TYR A 48 2.28 -11.85 -7.88
CA TYR A 48 2.20 -11.53 -9.30
C TYR A 48 1.06 -12.28 -9.94
N ILE A 49 0.29 -11.58 -10.74
CA ILE A 49 -0.81 -12.15 -11.50
C ILE A 49 -0.73 -11.67 -12.93
N VAL A 50 -1.29 -12.47 -13.82
CA VAL A 50 -1.44 -12.11 -15.22
C VAL A 50 -2.90 -11.79 -15.46
N THR A 51 -3.19 -10.61 -15.97
CA THR A 51 -4.55 -10.19 -16.26
C THR A 51 -4.64 -9.70 -17.70
N GLN A 52 -5.83 -9.79 -18.26
CA GLN A 52 -6.12 -9.10 -19.50
C GLN A 52 -6.55 -7.69 -19.20
N LYS A 53 -6.13 -6.76 -20.05
CA LYS A 53 -6.54 -5.38 -19.91
C LYS A 53 -8.07 -5.30 -19.91
N GLY A 54 -8.62 -4.71 -18.85
CA GLY A 54 -10.07 -4.64 -18.69
C GLY A 54 -10.69 -5.80 -17.96
N GLU A 55 -9.88 -6.73 -17.47
CA GLU A 55 -10.38 -7.85 -16.70
C GLU A 55 -10.90 -7.41 -15.35
N THR A 56 -11.83 -8.15 -14.85
CA THR A 56 -12.87 -7.65 -13.98
C THR A 56 -12.57 -7.61 -12.50
N TRP A 57 -13.35 -6.80 -11.85
CA TRP A 57 -13.39 -6.50 -10.43
C TRP A 57 -13.65 -7.71 -9.53
N THR A 58 -14.22 -8.78 -10.05
CA THR A 58 -14.56 -9.94 -9.23
C THR A 58 -13.31 -10.64 -8.68
N LYS A 59 -12.31 -10.83 -9.54
CA LYS A 59 -11.03 -11.39 -9.11
C LYS A 59 -10.34 -10.49 -8.11
N VAL A 60 -10.41 -9.18 -8.37
CA VAL A 60 -9.82 -8.17 -7.51
C VAL A 60 -10.42 -8.23 -6.12
N LYS A 61 -11.73 -8.29 -6.03
CA LYS A 61 -12.41 -8.31 -4.73
C LYS A 61 -12.10 -9.57 -3.93
N ALA A 62 -11.99 -10.70 -4.58
CA ALA A 62 -11.65 -11.95 -3.90
C ALA A 62 -10.26 -11.87 -3.28
N LEU A 63 -9.29 -11.34 -4.03
CA LEU A 63 -7.93 -11.17 -3.54
C LEU A 63 -7.87 -10.11 -2.44
N GLU A 64 -8.63 -9.05 -2.59
CA GLU A 64 -8.73 -8.01 -1.59
C GLU A 64 -9.22 -8.57 -0.25
N GLN A 65 -10.27 -9.37 -0.26
CA GLN A 65 -10.78 -10.00 0.96
C GLN A 65 -9.77 -10.98 1.54
N GLN A 66 -9.15 -11.77 0.70
CA GLN A 66 -8.21 -12.79 1.14
C GLN A 66 -6.99 -12.19 1.85
N PHE A 67 -6.50 -11.06 1.37
CA PHE A 67 -5.28 -10.46 1.89
C PHE A 67 -5.51 -9.21 2.73
N TYR A 68 -6.76 -8.90 3.03
CA TYR A 68 -7.10 -7.65 3.71
C TYR A 68 -6.34 -7.48 5.04
N VAL A 69 -6.36 -8.50 5.87
CA VAL A 69 -5.72 -8.41 7.19
C VAL A 69 -4.21 -8.20 7.04
N ASP A 70 -3.59 -8.92 6.11
CA ASP A 70 -2.15 -8.78 5.87
C ASP A 70 -1.81 -7.38 5.38
N VAL A 71 -2.61 -6.84 4.47
CA VAL A 71 -2.39 -5.50 3.93
C VAL A 71 -2.57 -4.45 5.00
N VAL A 72 -3.63 -4.53 5.78
CA VAL A 72 -3.89 -3.56 6.86
C VAL A 72 -2.76 -3.60 7.88
N THR A 73 -2.32 -4.78 8.25
CA THR A 73 -1.22 -4.94 9.21
C THR A 73 0.07 -4.32 8.67
N ALA A 74 0.40 -4.61 7.41
CA ALA A 74 1.62 -4.08 6.81
C ALA A 74 1.57 -2.55 6.71
N VAL A 75 0.44 -1.99 6.29
CA VAL A 75 0.30 -0.54 6.16
C VAL A 75 0.35 0.13 7.54
N THR A 76 -0.29 -0.46 8.53
CA THR A 76 -0.28 0.09 9.89
C THR A 76 1.13 0.11 10.47
N ASN A 77 1.89 -0.95 10.26
CA ASN A 77 3.28 -1.00 10.69
C ASN A 77 4.12 0.05 9.97
N ALA A 78 3.91 0.21 8.67
CA ALA A 78 4.61 1.22 7.88
C ALA A 78 4.28 2.63 8.37
N VAL A 79 3.02 2.90 8.68
CA VAL A 79 2.59 4.18 9.22
C VAL A 79 3.33 4.50 10.52
N THR A 80 3.44 3.52 11.40
CA THR A 80 4.15 3.71 12.67
C THR A 80 5.60 4.12 12.43
N ILE A 81 6.26 3.46 11.49
CA ILE A 81 7.65 3.75 11.19
C ILE A 81 7.82 5.15 10.57
N VAL A 82 7.02 5.46 9.55
CA VAL A 82 7.13 6.75 8.85
C VAL A 82 6.76 7.89 9.77
N ARG A 83 5.75 7.71 10.62
CA ARG A 83 5.34 8.75 11.56
C ARG A 83 6.48 9.15 12.50
N SER A 84 7.30 8.18 12.91
CA SER A 84 8.42 8.46 13.81
C SER A 84 9.62 9.07 13.08
N ARG A 85 9.70 8.93 11.75
CA ARG A 85 10.83 9.43 10.95
C ARG A 85 10.35 10.02 9.63
N PRO A 86 9.67 11.17 9.66
CA PRO A 86 9.14 11.73 8.41
C PRO A 86 10.25 12.30 7.53
N HIS A 87 10.31 11.82 6.30
CA HIS A 87 11.33 12.21 5.33
C HIS A 87 11.21 13.65 4.88
N HIS A 88 10.01 14.20 4.85
CA HIS A 88 9.80 15.56 4.34
C HIS A 88 10.49 16.64 5.18
N ASN A 89 10.99 16.27 6.35
CA ASN A 89 11.70 17.23 7.21
C ASN A 89 13.20 17.24 6.97
N ARG A 90 13.69 16.44 6.04
CA ARG A 90 15.12 16.36 5.77
C ARG A 90 15.54 17.34 4.68
N PRO A 91 16.60 18.14 4.92
CA PRO A 91 17.02 19.16 3.95
C PRO A 91 17.41 18.60 2.59
N GLU A 92 17.95 17.39 2.55
CA GLU A 92 18.40 16.76 1.31
C GLU A 92 17.26 16.18 0.49
N GLU A 93 16.05 16.33 0.95
CA GLU A 93 14.86 15.81 0.30
C GLU A 93 13.91 16.94 -0.08
#